data_81e4a9722603fe7eb5cfe2b022802e44
#
_entry.id   81e4a9722603fe7eb5cfe2b022802e44
#
_cell.length_a   1.000
_cell.length_b   1.000
_cell.length_c   1.000
_cell.angle_alpha   90.00
_cell.angle_beta   90.00
_cell.angle_gamma   90.00
#
_symmetry.space_group_name_H-M   'P 1'
#
loop_
_entity.id
_entity.type
_entity.pdbx_description
1 polymer ?
#
loop_
_entity_poly.entity_id
_entity_poly.type
_entity_poly.pdbx_seq_one_letter_code
_entity_poly.pdbx_strand_id
1 'polypeptide(L)'
;MADERVPRSVLPGVRHEGGGVLKLYLDCDTGVDDAVALAYLLASPVDLVGIGTCNGNTSAVQAARNTLGLLQLADKSDIPVAIGEGAFGRGAATVHGDNGVGGVVLPSGGAADPRSAVELLKDLARAHSGELHILITGPCTNVAQALSEMPEISGMVASVTVMGGAVRIPGNVTPRSEANIHDDPAAAAAVLGAGWPVTLVPLDVTMQHRLSVADQAALRAGGTLLHEAVADMLSTYFDFYEPELGVREVPVHDAVAAGVAVGELTPSDAPQLALRVDLEGALSEDASAPSSVRAVLALDRPAGPVILRRILGLA
;
A
#
# COMPACT_ATOMS: atom_id res chain seq x y z
N MET A 1 -26.53 6.98 37.47
CA MET A 1 -25.73 7.63 36.41
C MET A 1 -25.80 6.70 35.22
N ALA A 2 -26.50 7.09 34.16
CA ALA A 2 -26.72 6.28 32.96
C ALA A 2 -25.46 6.31 32.09
N ASP A 3 -25.02 5.11 31.70
CA ASP A 3 -23.94 4.88 30.75
C ASP A 3 -24.43 5.30 29.36
N GLU A 4 -24.09 6.50 28.91
CA GLU A 4 -24.33 6.97 27.54
C GLU A 4 -23.28 6.33 26.61
N ARG A 5 -23.59 5.11 26.13
CA ARG A 5 -22.87 4.55 24.99
C ARG A 5 -23.18 5.39 23.76
N VAL A 6 -22.17 6.11 23.29
CA VAL A 6 -22.21 6.79 21.99
C VAL A 6 -22.58 5.76 20.90
N PRO A 7 -23.59 6.00 20.08
CA PRO A 7 -23.98 5.06 19.04
C PRO A 7 -22.83 4.94 18.01
N ARG A 8 -22.40 3.70 17.73
CA ARG A 8 -21.46 3.38 16.66
C ARG A 8 -22.05 3.90 15.34
N SER A 9 -21.53 5.00 14.82
CA SER A 9 -21.86 5.46 13.47
C SER A 9 -21.25 4.47 12.47
N VAL A 10 -22.06 3.64 11.86
CA VAL A 10 -21.69 2.85 10.70
C VAL A 10 -21.35 3.84 9.60
N LEU A 11 -20.07 3.99 9.29
CA LEU A 11 -19.62 4.80 8.16
C LEU A 11 -20.18 4.16 6.88
N PRO A 12 -20.76 4.95 5.95
CA PRO A 12 -21.31 4.41 4.71
C PRO A 12 -20.19 3.71 3.93
N GLY A 13 -20.39 2.43 3.63
CA GLY A 13 -19.50 1.65 2.78
C GLY A 13 -19.47 2.25 1.38
N VAL A 14 -18.29 2.31 0.79
CA VAL A 14 -18.11 2.65 -0.63
C VAL A 14 -18.81 1.54 -1.44
N ARG A 15 -19.87 1.90 -2.15
CA ARG A 15 -20.55 1.00 -3.08
C ARG A 15 -20.01 1.27 -4.49
N HIS A 16 -19.40 0.27 -5.08
CA HIS A 16 -19.09 0.31 -6.51
C HIS A 16 -20.37 0.13 -7.34
N GLU A 17 -20.35 0.56 -8.61
CA GLU A 17 -21.47 0.49 -9.57
C GLU A 17 -21.94 -0.95 -9.89
N GLY A 18 -21.85 -1.88 -9.00
CA GLY A 18 -22.32 -3.26 -9.10
C GLY A 18 -22.89 -3.82 -7.80
N GLY A 19 -22.89 -3.04 -6.69
CA GLY A 19 -23.49 -3.45 -5.42
C GLY A 19 -22.72 -4.50 -4.61
N GLY A 20 -21.56 -5.00 -5.09
CA GLY A 20 -20.70 -5.97 -4.42
C GLY A 20 -19.63 -5.32 -3.52
N VAL A 21 -19.03 -6.12 -2.63
CA VAL A 21 -17.84 -5.74 -1.86
C VAL A 21 -16.64 -5.76 -2.80
N LEU A 22 -15.80 -4.71 -2.76
CA LEU A 22 -14.61 -4.60 -3.58
C LEU A 22 -13.63 -5.74 -3.26
N LYS A 23 -13.22 -6.52 -4.27
CA LYS A 23 -12.22 -7.59 -4.15
C LYS A 23 -10.83 -7.02 -4.41
N LEU A 24 -9.97 -7.09 -3.41
CA LEU A 24 -8.64 -6.47 -3.44
C LEU A 24 -7.55 -7.52 -3.28
N TYR A 25 -6.55 -7.48 -4.14
CA TYR A 25 -5.25 -8.09 -3.95
C TYR A 25 -4.24 -7.00 -3.58
N LEU A 26 -3.48 -7.22 -2.50
CA LEU A 26 -2.41 -6.34 -2.06
C LEU A 26 -1.06 -6.95 -2.46
N ASP A 27 -0.19 -6.17 -3.11
CA ASP A 27 1.22 -6.51 -3.36
C ASP A 27 2.11 -5.54 -2.59
N CYS A 28 2.86 -6.02 -1.58
CA CYS A 28 3.54 -5.18 -0.59
C CYS A 28 4.93 -5.72 -0.23
N ASP A 29 5.77 -4.86 0.32
CA ASP A 29 7.09 -5.22 0.87
C ASP A 29 7.18 -5.03 2.38
N THR A 30 6.09 -5.08 3.04
CA THR A 30 5.65 -4.87 4.44
C THR A 30 6.67 -4.19 5.32
N GLY A 31 6.75 -2.89 5.10
CA GLY A 31 7.40 -1.90 5.94
C GLY A 31 6.44 -1.32 6.98
N VAL A 32 6.84 -0.19 7.60
CA VAL A 32 6.05 0.48 8.64
C VAL A 32 4.76 1.08 8.05
N ASP A 33 4.82 1.74 6.90
CA ASP A 33 3.66 2.34 6.25
C ASP A 33 2.75 1.30 5.57
N ASP A 34 3.32 0.18 5.04
CA ASP A 34 2.52 -0.98 4.65
C ASP A 34 1.72 -1.56 5.83
N ALA A 35 2.30 -1.60 7.03
CA ALA A 35 1.60 -2.06 8.22
C ALA A 35 0.41 -1.15 8.56
N VAL A 36 0.55 0.17 8.40
CA VAL A 36 -0.55 1.14 8.53
C VAL A 36 -1.59 0.92 7.44
N ALA A 37 -1.16 0.69 6.18
CA ALA A 37 -2.06 0.42 5.06
C ALA A 37 -2.84 -0.89 5.25
N LEU A 38 -2.17 -1.96 5.70
CA LEU A 38 -2.81 -3.24 5.99
C LEU A 38 -3.84 -3.10 7.12
N ALA A 39 -3.49 -2.44 8.23
CA ALA A 39 -4.43 -2.17 9.33
C ALA A 39 -5.66 -1.37 8.85
N TYR A 40 -5.45 -0.38 7.97
CA TYR A 40 -6.52 0.39 7.35
C TYR A 40 -7.42 -0.48 6.46
N LEU A 41 -6.84 -1.34 5.61
CA LEU A 41 -7.59 -2.24 4.73
C LEU A 41 -8.41 -3.26 5.52
N LEU A 42 -7.84 -3.85 6.59
CA LEU A 42 -8.53 -4.80 7.47
C LEU A 42 -9.73 -4.17 8.20
N ALA A 43 -9.67 -2.85 8.45
CA ALA A 43 -10.78 -2.08 9.02
C ALA A 43 -11.78 -1.57 7.97
N SER A 44 -11.45 -1.70 6.68
CA SER A 44 -12.25 -1.18 5.57
C SER A 44 -13.26 -2.22 5.07
N PRO A 45 -14.40 -1.81 4.46
CA PRO A 45 -15.40 -2.71 3.93
C PRO A 45 -14.98 -3.27 2.56
N VAL A 46 -13.84 -3.96 2.52
CA VAL A 46 -13.27 -4.60 1.34
C VAL A 46 -13.08 -6.10 1.58
N ASP A 47 -13.08 -6.87 0.52
CA ASP A 47 -12.74 -8.29 0.52
C ASP A 47 -11.26 -8.41 0.09
N LEU A 48 -10.34 -8.47 1.07
CA LEU A 48 -8.92 -8.67 0.82
C LEU A 48 -8.69 -10.15 0.51
N VAL A 49 -8.73 -10.50 -0.78
CA VAL A 49 -8.75 -11.89 -1.26
C VAL A 49 -7.37 -12.56 -1.28
N GLY A 50 -6.29 -11.80 -1.15
CA GLY A 50 -4.94 -12.32 -1.06
C GLY A 50 -3.89 -11.20 -0.99
N ILE A 51 -2.71 -11.59 -0.51
CA ILE A 51 -1.56 -10.70 -0.37
C ILE A 51 -0.33 -11.37 -1.00
N GLY A 52 0.35 -10.67 -1.88
CA GLY A 52 1.68 -11.02 -2.35
C GLY A 52 2.73 -10.17 -1.66
N THR A 53 3.91 -10.73 -1.42
CA THR A 53 5.01 -9.96 -0.87
C THR A 53 6.19 -9.93 -1.84
N CYS A 54 6.90 -8.80 -1.88
CA CYS A 54 8.09 -8.61 -2.71
C CYS A 54 9.28 -8.12 -1.87
N ASN A 55 10.46 -8.08 -2.49
CA ASN A 55 11.60 -7.39 -1.89
C ASN A 55 11.44 -5.87 -2.08
N GLY A 56 11.87 -5.12 -1.10
CA GLY A 56 11.84 -3.66 -1.09
C GLY A 56 12.27 -3.15 0.27
N ASN A 57 11.36 -2.74 1.13
CA ASN A 57 11.62 -2.32 2.52
C ASN A 57 12.36 -3.39 3.33
N THR A 58 12.10 -4.65 3.01
CA THR A 58 12.81 -5.82 3.54
C THR A 58 12.79 -6.95 2.50
N SER A 59 13.28 -8.15 2.84
CA SER A 59 13.14 -9.29 1.93
C SER A 59 11.68 -9.76 1.83
N ALA A 60 11.27 -10.31 0.69
CA ALA A 60 9.92 -10.85 0.48
C ALA A 60 9.52 -11.88 1.56
N VAL A 61 10.48 -12.70 2.01
CA VAL A 61 10.27 -13.67 3.10
C VAL A 61 10.00 -12.95 4.43
N GLN A 62 10.74 -11.89 4.74
CA GLN A 62 10.52 -11.12 5.96
C GLN A 62 9.23 -10.31 5.87
N ALA A 63 8.92 -9.72 4.72
CA ALA A 63 7.66 -9.05 4.46
C ALA A 63 6.47 -9.98 4.67
N ALA A 64 6.55 -11.23 4.18
CA ALA A 64 5.52 -12.24 4.43
C ALA A 64 5.35 -12.57 5.93
N ARG A 65 6.46 -12.70 6.67
CA ARG A 65 6.41 -12.91 8.13
C ARG A 65 5.75 -11.72 8.84
N ASN A 66 6.10 -10.50 8.45
CA ASN A 66 5.50 -9.28 9.00
C ASN A 66 3.98 -9.25 8.72
N THR A 67 3.58 -9.50 7.48
CA THR A 67 2.18 -9.55 7.06
C THR A 67 1.40 -10.60 7.84
N LEU A 68 1.89 -11.84 7.90
CA LEU A 68 1.24 -12.93 8.63
C LEU A 68 1.10 -12.61 10.12
N GLY A 69 2.12 -11.99 10.72
CA GLY A 69 2.06 -11.55 12.11
C GLY A 69 0.99 -10.48 12.36
N LEU A 70 0.89 -9.48 11.46
CA LEU A 70 -0.16 -8.46 11.51
C LEU A 70 -1.55 -9.05 11.34
N LEU A 71 -1.74 -9.97 10.40
CA LEU A 71 -3.00 -10.67 10.19
C LEU A 71 -3.41 -11.49 11.43
N GLN A 72 -2.44 -12.13 12.10
CA GLN A 72 -2.70 -12.83 13.36
C GLN A 72 -3.18 -11.87 14.45
N LEU A 73 -2.57 -10.68 14.58
CA LEU A 73 -3.01 -9.68 15.56
C LEU A 73 -4.41 -9.13 15.27
N ALA A 74 -4.87 -9.24 14.03
CA ALA A 74 -6.20 -8.81 13.57
C ALA A 74 -7.24 -9.92 13.51
N ASP A 75 -6.92 -11.16 13.92
CA ASP A 75 -7.78 -12.35 13.75
C ASP A 75 -8.23 -12.59 12.29
N LYS A 76 -7.31 -12.34 11.32
CA LYS A 76 -7.50 -12.46 9.86
C LYS A 76 -6.51 -13.43 9.21
N SER A 77 -6.09 -14.47 9.94
CA SER A 77 -5.12 -15.45 9.45
C SER A 77 -5.63 -16.36 8.31
N ASP A 78 -6.86 -16.22 7.91
CA ASP A 78 -7.49 -16.88 6.75
C ASP A 78 -7.14 -16.24 5.41
N ILE A 79 -6.64 -15.00 5.40
CA ILE A 79 -6.20 -14.31 4.17
C ILE A 79 -4.89 -14.94 3.69
N PRO A 80 -4.83 -15.49 2.45
CA PRO A 80 -3.62 -16.10 1.93
C PRO A 80 -2.51 -15.05 1.70
N VAL A 81 -1.30 -15.35 2.17
CA VAL A 81 -0.09 -14.55 1.98
C VAL A 81 0.92 -15.37 1.22
N ALA A 82 1.26 -14.98 0.00
CA ALA A 82 2.21 -15.67 -0.85
C ALA A 82 3.53 -14.88 -0.98
N ILE A 83 4.65 -15.61 -0.97
CA ILE A 83 5.98 -15.02 -1.10
C ILE A 83 6.29 -14.83 -2.59
N GLY A 84 6.69 -13.63 -2.96
CA GLY A 84 7.18 -13.32 -4.29
C GLY A 84 8.69 -13.28 -4.36
N GLU A 85 9.17 -12.88 -5.53
CA GLU A 85 10.58 -12.70 -5.85
C GLU A 85 10.85 -11.19 -6.10
N GLY A 86 12.07 -10.87 -6.48
CA GLY A 86 12.48 -9.54 -6.90
C GLY A 86 13.88 -9.18 -6.46
N ALA A 87 14.41 -8.09 -7.00
CA ALA A 87 15.70 -7.55 -6.58
C ALA A 87 15.59 -7.00 -5.14
N PHE A 88 16.69 -7.02 -4.40
CA PHE A 88 16.72 -6.36 -3.08
C PHE A 88 16.72 -4.84 -3.26
N GLY A 89 15.86 -4.15 -2.50
CA GLY A 89 15.85 -2.71 -2.39
C GLY A 89 17.21 -2.16 -1.91
N ARG A 90 17.59 -0.99 -2.42
CA ARG A 90 18.89 -0.39 -2.17
C ARG A 90 18.84 0.58 -0.98
N GLY A 91 18.61 0.11 0.24
CA GLY A 91 18.79 0.97 1.42
C GLY A 91 17.59 1.17 2.33
N ALA A 92 16.56 0.35 2.21
CA ALA A 92 15.34 0.45 3.00
C ALA A 92 15.51 0.18 4.52
N ALA A 93 16.55 -0.55 4.93
CA ALA A 93 16.80 -0.90 6.33
C ALA A 93 16.94 0.33 7.26
N THR A 94 17.38 1.47 6.76
CA THR A 94 17.54 2.70 7.56
C THR A 94 16.20 3.37 7.87
N VAL A 95 15.19 3.19 7.04
CA VAL A 95 13.86 3.81 7.18
C VAL A 95 12.94 2.93 8.03
N HIS A 96 12.90 1.63 7.72
CA HIS A 96 11.94 0.69 8.30
C HIS A 96 12.56 -0.23 9.38
N GLY A 97 13.86 -0.05 9.70
CA GLY A 97 14.61 -0.92 10.62
C GLY A 97 14.98 -2.27 9.99
N ASP A 98 15.82 -3.04 10.67
CA ASP A 98 16.41 -4.29 10.13
C ASP A 98 15.37 -5.37 9.76
N ASN A 99 14.22 -5.39 10.44
CA ASN A 99 13.15 -6.34 10.17
C ASN A 99 12.00 -5.76 9.33
N GLY A 100 12.13 -4.53 8.84
CA GLY A 100 11.13 -3.82 8.05
C GLY A 100 9.99 -3.18 8.86
N VAL A 101 9.85 -3.49 10.14
CA VAL A 101 8.75 -3.00 11.00
C VAL A 101 9.24 -2.34 12.29
N GLY A 102 10.32 -1.57 12.19
CA GLY A 102 10.85 -0.77 13.31
C GLY A 102 11.41 -1.60 14.46
N GLY A 103 11.83 -2.83 14.22
CA GLY A 103 12.31 -3.75 15.27
C GLY A 103 11.20 -4.37 16.13
N VAL A 104 9.93 -4.09 15.85
CA VAL A 104 8.79 -4.68 16.58
C VAL A 104 8.75 -6.19 16.33
N VAL A 105 8.57 -6.94 17.41
CA VAL A 105 8.47 -8.40 17.34
C VAL A 105 7.01 -8.77 17.17
N LEU A 106 6.68 -9.30 16.00
CA LEU A 106 5.34 -9.78 15.67
C LEU A 106 5.20 -11.28 15.97
N PRO A 107 3.99 -11.78 16.22
CA PRO A 107 3.74 -13.24 16.29
C PRO A 107 4.07 -13.92 14.95
N SER A 108 4.27 -15.22 14.95
CA SER A 108 4.71 -15.98 13.76
C SER A 108 3.69 -16.00 12.61
N GLY A 109 2.41 -15.76 12.90
CA GLY A 109 1.33 -15.60 11.91
C GLY A 109 0.90 -16.85 11.15
N GLY A 110 1.58 -17.95 11.27
CA GLY A 110 1.28 -19.17 10.51
C GLY A 110 2.19 -19.37 9.30
N ALA A 111 1.78 -20.23 8.38
CA ALA A 111 2.54 -20.55 7.16
C ALA A 111 2.08 -19.67 5.98
N ALA A 112 3.02 -19.26 5.15
CA ALA A 112 2.71 -18.64 3.88
C ALA A 112 1.99 -19.63 2.94
N ASP A 113 1.21 -19.10 2.00
CA ASP A 113 0.59 -19.88 0.92
C ASP A 113 1.71 -20.61 0.14
N PRO A 114 1.51 -21.88 -0.23
CA PRO A 114 2.53 -22.64 -0.96
C PRO A 114 2.76 -22.13 -2.40
N ARG A 115 1.83 -21.36 -2.96
CA ARG A 115 2.00 -20.70 -4.26
C ARG A 115 2.97 -19.52 -4.14
N SER A 116 3.63 -19.16 -5.21
CA SER A 116 4.30 -17.88 -5.32
C SER A 116 3.26 -16.73 -5.39
N ALA A 117 3.68 -15.49 -5.09
CA ALA A 117 2.82 -14.31 -5.23
C ALA A 117 2.27 -14.17 -6.66
N VAL A 118 3.08 -14.49 -7.66
CA VAL A 118 2.69 -14.49 -9.09
C VAL A 118 1.61 -15.53 -9.37
N GLU A 119 1.76 -16.75 -8.86
CA GLU A 119 0.75 -17.81 -9.03
C GLU A 119 -0.55 -17.46 -8.32
N LEU A 120 -0.48 -16.98 -7.07
CA LEU A 120 -1.64 -16.52 -6.32
C LEU A 120 -2.39 -15.42 -7.07
N LEU A 121 -1.69 -14.40 -7.56
CA LEU A 121 -2.29 -13.30 -8.31
C LEU A 121 -2.98 -13.79 -9.59
N LYS A 122 -2.32 -14.66 -10.37
CA LYS A 122 -2.93 -15.23 -11.60
C LYS A 122 -4.20 -16.03 -11.30
N ASP A 123 -4.19 -16.81 -10.22
CA ASP A 123 -5.36 -17.59 -9.82
C ASP A 123 -6.51 -16.70 -9.37
N LEU A 124 -6.23 -15.65 -8.58
CA LEU A 124 -7.22 -14.68 -8.13
C LEU A 124 -7.79 -13.87 -9.31
N ALA A 125 -6.96 -13.48 -10.27
CA ALA A 125 -7.42 -12.79 -11.48
C ALA A 125 -8.38 -13.66 -12.33
N ARG A 126 -8.14 -14.95 -12.40
CA ARG A 126 -9.08 -15.89 -13.07
C ARG A 126 -10.37 -16.07 -12.26
N ALA A 127 -10.25 -16.24 -10.94
CA ALA A 127 -11.39 -16.47 -10.06
C ALA A 127 -12.33 -15.25 -9.96
N HIS A 128 -11.77 -14.04 -10.07
CA HIS A 128 -12.48 -12.77 -9.92
C HIS A 128 -12.35 -11.88 -11.18
N SER A 129 -12.40 -12.50 -12.36
CA SER A 129 -12.20 -11.79 -13.63
C SER A 129 -13.19 -10.62 -13.79
N GLY A 130 -12.64 -9.43 -14.05
CA GLY A 130 -13.40 -8.19 -14.17
C GLY A 130 -13.77 -7.53 -12.83
N GLU A 131 -13.50 -8.19 -11.69
CA GLU A 131 -13.84 -7.67 -10.35
C GLU A 131 -12.61 -7.44 -9.46
N LEU A 132 -11.45 -8.03 -9.81
CA LEU A 132 -10.24 -7.93 -9.00
C LEU A 132 -9.61 -6.55 -9.16
N HIS A 133 -9.39 -5.88 -8.04
CA HIS A 133 -8.55 -4.68 -7.95
C HIS A 133 -7.19 -5.06 -7.37
N ILE A 134 -6.12 -4.46 -7.89
CA ILE A 134 -4.77 -4.64 -7.39
C ILE A 134 -4.31 -3.35 -6.74
N LEU A 135 -3.79 -3.43 -5.52
CA LEU A 135 -3.05 -2.37 -4.85
C LEU A 135 -1.59 -2.81 -4.71
N ILE A 136 -0.68 -2.00 -5.23
CA ILE A 136 0.76 -2.21 -5.14
C ILE A 136 1.33 -1.13 -4.21
N THR A 137 1.94 -1.54 -3.10
CA THR A 137 2.61 -0.66 -2.14
C THR A 137 4.12 -0.89 -2.07
N GLY A 138 4.62 -1.94 -2.70
CA GLY A 138 6.04 -2.20 -2.92
C GLY A 138 6.46 -2.06 -4.40
N PRO A 139 7.67 -2.50 -4.76
CA PRO A 139 8.11 -2.60 -6.16
C PRO A 139 7.17 -3.46 -7.01
N CYS A 140 6.94 -3.07 -8.25
CA CYS A 140 5.97 -3.69 -9.16
C CYS A 140 6.34 -5.11 -9.66
N THR A 141 7.39 -5.74 -9.12
CA THR A 141 8.05 -6.94 -9.65
C THR A 141 7.08 -8.11 -9.84
N ASN A 142 6.29 -8.47 -8.82
CA ASN A 142 5.37 -9.61 -8.91
C ASN A 142 4.28 -9.39 -9.96
N VAL A 143 3.72 -8.18 -10.01
CA VAL A 143 2.63 -7.84 -10.93
C VAL A 143 3.13 -7.77 -12.37
N ALA A 144 4.35 -7.24 -12.58
CA ALA A 144 4.99 -7.24 -13.89
C ALA A 144 5.33 -8.66 -14.37
N GLN A 145 5.77 -9.53 -13.47
CA GLN A 145 6.03 -10.94 -13.78
C GLN A 145 4.72 -11.65 -14.13
N ALA A 146 3.64 -11.45 -13.36
CA ALA A 146 2.34 -12.01 -13.68
C ALA A 146 1.84 -11.55 -15.06
N LEU A 147 2.03 -10.28 -15.40
CA LEU A 147 1.71 -9.72 -16.72
C LEU A 147 2.57 -10.34 -17.83
N SER A 148 3.85 -10.58 -17.58
CA SER A 148 4.76 -11.22 -18.56
C SER A 148 4.38 -12.68 -18.81
N GLU A 149 4.01 -13.43 -17.76
CA GLU A 149 3.65 -14.85 -17.87
C GLU A 149 2.21 -15.08 -18.35
N MET A 150 1.31 -14.13 -18.10
CA MET A 150 -0.10 -14.19 -18.48
C MET A 150 -0.55 -12.80 -18.99
N PRO A 151 -0.20 -12.41 -20.23
CA PRO A 151 -0.53 -11.07 -20.75
C PRO A 151 -2.02 -10.72 -20.73
N GLU A 152 -2.89 -11.73 -20.86
CA GLU A 152 -4.35 -11.57 -20.78
C GLU A 152 -4.85 -11.12 -19.38
N ILE A 153 -4.02 -11.17 -18.33
CA ILE A 153 -4.37 -10.70 -16.98
C ILE A 153 -4.80 -9.22 -17.00
N SER A 154 -4.24 -8.43 -17.91
CA SER A 154 -4.60 -7.02 -18.06
C SER A 154 -6.07 -6.79 -18.44
N GLY A 155 -6.70 -7.75 -19.09
CA GLY A 155 -8.14 -7.72 -19.39
C GLY A 155 -9.02 -8.36 -18.31
N MET A 156 -8.43 -9.02 -17.30
CA MET A 156 -9.15 -9.67 -16.20
C MET A 156 -9.22 -8.80 -14.94
N VAL A 157 -8.32 -7.82 -14.81
CA VAL A 157 -8.21 -6.96 -13.64
C VAL A 157 -9.05 -5.69 -13.85
N ALA A 158 -9.85 -5.32 -12.84
CA ALA A 158 -10.70 -4.14 -12.90
C ALA A 158 -9.89 -2.83 -12.84
N SER A 159 -8.87 -2.76 -11.98
CA SER A 159 -7.95 -1.62 -11.90
C SER A 159 -6.68 -1.98 -11.13
N VAL A 160 -5.63 -1.18 -11.34
CA VAL A 160 -4.37 -1.24 -10.59
C VAL A 160 -4.11 0.13 -9.96
N THR A 161 -3.90 0.15 -8.64
CA THR A 161 -3.44 1.33 -7.92
C THR A 161 -2.00 1.09 -7.47
N VAL A 162 -1.10 2.02 -7.78
CA VAL A 162 0.33 1.93 -7.46
C VAL A 162 0.70 3.08 -6.53
N MET A 163 1.19 2.76 -5.32
CA MET A 163 1.96 3.73 -4.55
C MET A 163 3.37 3.77 -5.11
N GLY A 164 3.80 4.92 -5.59
CA GLY A 164 5.16 5.07 -6.11
C GLY A 164 5.34 6.28 -7.02
N GLY A 165 6.60 6.60 -7.23
CA GLY A 165 7.02 7.67 -8.12
C GLY A 165 6.96 9.06 -7.52
N ALA A 166 7.65 9.97 -8.22
CA ALA A 166 7.61 11.40 -7.98
C ALA A 166 7.43 12.07 -9.36
N VAL A 167 6.33 12.83 -9.55
CA VAL A 167 5.97 13.38 -10.85
C VAL A 167 6.39 14.84 -10.96
N ARG A 168 6.04 15.67 -9.96
CA ARG A 168 6.29 17.11 -9.95
C ARG A 168 7.12 17.60 -8.77
N ILE A 169 7.50 16.68 -7.89
CA ILE A 169 8.35 16.95 -6.72
C ILE A 169 9.62 16.10 -6.80
N PRO A 170 10.66 16.38 -6.00
CA PRO A 170 11.82 15.49 -5.89
C PRO A 170 11.46 14.09 -5.39
N GLY A 171 12.28 13.10 -5.77
CA GLY A 171 12.23 11.75 -5.22
C GLY A 171 12.77 11.68 -3.79
N ASN A 172 12.64 10.50 -3.17
CA ASN A 172 13.11 10.23 -1.80
C ASN A 172 14.33 9.30 -1.73
N VAL A 173 14.69 8.63 -2.83
CA VAL A 173 15.92 7.80 -2.94
C VAL A 173 16.98 8.49 -3.76
N THR A 174 16.59 9.10 -4.87
CA THR A 174 17.42 10.02 -5.65
C THR A 174 16.69 11.35 -5.80
N PRO A 175 17.35 12.43 -6.29
CA PRO A 175 16.64 13.68 -6.53
C PRO A 175 15.45 13.56 -7.49
N ARG A 176 15.32 12.45 -8.22
CA ARG A 176 14.27 12.25 -9.24
C ARG A 176 13.45 10.98 -9.07
N SER A 177 13.90 10.03 -8.25
CA SER A 177 13.28 8.71 -8.16
C SER A 177 12.75 8.43 -6.76
N GLU A 178 11.55 7.89 -6.71
CA GLU A 178 10.93 7.34 -5.52
C GLU A 178 11.31 5.85 -5.38
N ALA A 179 11.31 5.34 -4.14
CA ALA A 179 11.85 4.04 -3.77
C ALA A 179 11.26 2.87 -4.57
N ASN A 180 9.93 2.71 -4.60
CA ASN A 180 9.28 1.57 -5.25
C ASN A 180 9.56 1.51 -6.75
N ILE A 181 9.52 2.66 -7.42
CA ILE A 181 9.83 2.75 -8.86
C ILE A 181 11.32 2.59 -9.11
N HIS A 182 12.18 3.08 -8.19
CA HIS A 182 13.64 2.97 -8.30
C HIS A 182 14.13 1.52 -8.11
N ASP A 183 13.49 0.75 -7.25
CA ASP A 183 13.89 -0.62 -6.94
C ASP A 183 13.67 -1.58 -8.10
N ASP A 184 12.63 -1.36 -8.92
CA ASP A 184 12.41 -2.11 -10.17
C ASP A 184 11.77 -1.22 -11.27
N PRO A 185 12.59 -0.36 -11.93
CA PRO A 185 12.11 0.55 -12.97
C PRO A 185 11.49 -0.18 -14.17
N ALA A 186 12.01 -1.36 -14.50
CA ALA A 186 11.51 -2.14 -15.63
C ALA A 186 10.11 -2.71 -15.34
N ALA A 187 9.91 -3.24 -14.13
CA ALA A 187 8.60 -3.71 -13.69
C ALA A 187 7.59 -2.56 -13.61
N ALA A 188 8.00 -1.41 -13.05
CA ALA A 188 7.17 -0.22 -13.01
C ALA A 188 6.75 0.24 -14.40
N ALA A 189 7.69 0.31 -15.36
CA ALA A 189 7.39 0.66 -16.74
C ALA A 189 6.39 -0.32 -17.39
N ALA A 190 6.53 -1.61 -17.13
CA ALA A 190 5.62 -2.63 -17.65
C ALA A 190 4.20 -2.49 -17.07
N VAL A 191 4.08 -2.29 -15.76
CA VAL A 191 2.78 -2.15 -15.07
C VAL A 191 2.08 -0.86 -15.48
N LEU A 192 2.79 0.28 -15.48
CA LEU A 192 2.23 1.57 -15.88
C LEU A 192 1.88 1.61 -17.38
N GLY A 193 2.59 0.84 -18.20
CA GLY A 193 2.37 0.73 -19.65
C GLY A 193 1.33 -0.30 -20.07
N ALA A 194 0.81 -1.12 -19.17
CA ALA A 194 -0.15 -2.17 -19.48
C ALA A 194 -1.54 -1.61 -19.84
N GLY A 195 -2.38 -2.45 -20.46
CA GLY A 195 -3.69 -2.04 -20.97
C GLY A 195 -4.81 -1.89 -19.93
N TRP A 196 -4.54 -2.12 -18.66
CA TRP A 196 -5.51 -1.94 -17.56
C TRP A 196 -5.60 -0.50 -17.07
N PRO A 197 -6.71 -0.11 -16.38
CA PRO A 197 -6.81 1.20 -15.75
C PRO A 197 -5.80 1.34 -14.61
N VAL A 198 -4.86 2.31 -14.68
CA VAL A 198 -3.86 2.58 -13.64
C VAL A 198 -4.16 3.89 -12.92
N THR A 199 -4.14 3.84 -11.58
CA THR A 199 -4.09 5.01 -10.72
C THR A 199 -2.73 5.03 -10.00
N LEU A 200 -1.92 6.04 -10.27
CA LEU A 200 -0.64 6.27 -9.61
C LEU A 200 -0.86 7.23 -8.43
N VAL A 201 -0.32 6.86 -7.26
CA VAL A 201 -0.37 7.67 -6.03
C VAL A 201 1.06 8.01 -5.63
N PRO A 202 1.64 9.08 -6.22
CA PRO A 202 3.05 9.41 -6.07
C PRO A 202 3.33 10.20 -4.79
N LEU A 203 4.62 10.45 -4.52
CA LEU A 203 5.07 11.30 -3.41
C LEU A 203 4.41 12.69 -3.43
N ASP A 204 4.04 13.19 -4.61
CA ASP A 204 3.34 14.47 -4.79
C ASP A 204 2.14 14.63 -3.87
N VAL A 205 1.38 13.57 -3.66
CA VAL A 205 0.23 13.56 -2.76
C VAL A 205 0.58 12.95 -1.40
N THR A 206 1.35 11.86 -1.35
CA THR A 206 1.53 11.11 -0.11
C THR A 206 2.32 11.88 0.95
N MET A 207 3.31 12.70 0.54
CA MET A 207 4.09 13.57 1.44
C MET A 207 3.24 14.66 2.12
N GLN A 208 2.06 14.97 1.61
CA GLN A 208 1.15 15.96 2.17
C GLN A 208 0.28 15.40 3.31
N HIS A 209 0.23 14.07 3.46
CA HIS A 209 -0.69 13.39 4.37
C HIS A 209 0.06 12.60 5.43
N ARG A 210 -0.04 13.06 6.68
CA ARG A 210 0.81 12.59 7.77
C ARG A 210 0.02 12.16 8.99
N LEU A 211 0.66 11.36 9.83
CA LEU A 211 0.27 11.09 11.21
C LEU A 211 1.22 11.80 12.16
N SER A 212 0.68 12.28 13.27
CA SER A 212 1.40 12.96 14.34
C SER A 212 1.65 12.04 15.53
N VAL A 213 2.45 12.51 16.49
CA VAL A 213 2.63 11.84 17.79
C VAL A 213 1.30 11.67 18.54
N ALA A 214 0.36 12.61 18.38
CA ALA A 214 -0.97 12.50 18.98
C ALA A 214 -1.78 11.34 18.35
N ASP A 215 -1.64 11.15 17.04
CA ASP A 215 -2.28 10.03 16.32
C ASP A 215 -1.66 8.69 16.74
N GLN A 216 -0.34 8.63 16.91
CA GLN A 216 0.34 7.45 17.47
C GLN A 216 -0.16 7.13 18.89
N ALA A 217 -0.32 8.13 19.75
CA ALA A 217 -0.85 7.93 21.09
C ALA A 217 -2.30 7.43 21.06
N ALA A 218 -3.12 7.93 20.12
CA ALA A 218 -4.48 7.45 19.92
C ALA A 218 -4.51 5.99 19.45
N LEU A 219 -3.63 5.58 18.53
CA LEU A 219 -3.47 4.18 18.12
C LEU A 219 -3.09 3.30 19.33
N ARG A 220 -2.10 3.71 20.12
CA ARG A 220 -1.67 2.95 21.32
C ARG A 220 -2.80 2.78 22.32
N ALA A 221 -3.71 3.76 22.41
CA ALA A 221 -4.90 3.70 23.26
C ALA A 221 -6.09 2.95 22.62
N GLY A 222 -5.95 2.46 21.37
CA GLY A 222 -7.03 1.85 20.59
C GLY A 222 -7.51 0.48 21.11
N GLY A 223 -6.75 -0.16 22.01
CA GLY A 223 -7.21 -1.31 22.80
C GLY A 223 -7.06 -2.68 22.13
N THR A 224 -6.45 -2.78 20.94
CA THR A 224 -6.09 -4.07 20.32
C THR A 224 -4.58 -4.22 20.19
N LEU A 225 -4.09 -5.47 20.15
CA LEU A 225 -2.66 -5.74 19.94
C LEU A 225 -2.15 -5.22 18.59
N LEU A 226 -3.01 -5.19 17.57
CA LEU A 226 -2.67 -4.60 16.27
C LEU A 226 -2.44 -3.09 16.40
N HIS A 227 -3.30 -2.37 17.11
CA HIS A 227 -3.14 -0.95 17.34
C HIS A 227 -1.83 -0.63 18.07
N GLU A 228 -1.50 -1.40 19.11
CA GLU A 228 -0.24 -1.26 19.85
C GLU A 228 0.97 -1.51 18.95
N ALA A 229 0.96 -2.60 18.18
CA ALA A 229 2.05 -2.94 17.27
C ALA A 229 2.28 -1.85 16.22
N VAL A 230 1.22 -1.37 15.55
CA VAL A 230 1.33 -0.27 14.56
C VAL A 230 1.84 1.01 15.23
N ALA A 231 1.37 1.34 16.42
CA ALA A 231 1.87 2.51 17.16
C ALA A 231 3.35 2.38 17.52
N ASP A 232 3.83 1.18 17.88
CA ASP A 232 5.24 0.95 18.20
C ASP A 232 6.13 1.08 16.94
N MET A 233 5.69 0.53 15.80
CA MET A 233 6.38 0.63 14.51
C MET A 233 6.59 2.10 14.09
N LEU A 234 5.58 2.95 14.29
CA LEU A 234 5.66 4.37 13.96
C LEU A 234 6.80 5.11 14.69
N SER A 235 7.29 4.61 15.83
CA SER A 235 8.38 5.25 16.58
C SER A 235 9.66 5.36 15.73
N THR A 236 10.08 4.27 15.08
CA THR A 236 11.24 4.27 14.18
C THR A 236 11.02 5.18 12.97
N TYR A 237 9.80 5.23 12.47
CA TYR A 237 9.44 6.06 11.33
C TYR A 237 9.47 7.55 11.68
N PHE A 238 9.03 7.93 12.88
CA PHE A 238 9.18 9.29 13.41
C PHE A 238 10.65 9.68 13.54
N ASP A 239 11.50 8.78 14.06
CA ASP A 239 12.93 9.06 14.27
C ASP A 239 13.66 9.31 12.94
N PHE A 240 13.21 8.65 11.87
CA PHE A 240 13.72 8.87 10.52
C PHE A 240 13.23 10.20 9.92
N TYR A 241 11.93 10.50 9.99
CA TYR A 241 11.36 11.65 9.30
C TYR A 241 11.50 12.98 10.04
N GLU A 242 11.65 12.99 11.37
CA GLU A 242 11.75 14.23 12.14
C GLU A 242 12.92 15.13 11.70
N PRO A 243 14.14 14.62 11.42
CA PRO A 243 15.22 15.43 10.89
C PRO A 243 14.94 16.03 9.50
N GLU A 244 14.21 15.30 8.65
CA GLU A 244 13.89 15.74 7.29
C GLU A 244 12.77 16.77 7.25
N LEU A 245 11.74 16.58 8.07
CA LEU A 245 10.54 17.40 8.06
C LEU A 245 10.61 18.58 9.02
N GLY A 246 11.54 18.54 10.00
CA GLY A 246 11.63 19.54 11.08
C GLY A 246 10.46 19.50 12.07
N VAL A 247 9.59 18.49 11.94
CA VAL A 247 8.44 18.22 12.83
C VAL A 247 8.31 16.72 13.04
N ARG A 248 7.82 16.30 14.21
CA ARG A 248 7.63 14.89 14.54
C ARG A 248 6.29 14.38 13.99
N GLU A 249 6.26 14.26 12.68
CA GLU A 249 5.17 13.70 11.88
C GLU A 249 5.74 12.72 10.85
N VAL A 250 4.92 11.78 10.38
CA VAL A 250 5.31 10.80 9.36
C VAL A 250 4.32 10.76 8.22
N PRO A 251 4.78 10.75 6.96
CA PRO A 251 3.91 10.48 5.84
C PRO A 251 3.39 9.04 5.89
N VAL A 252 2.17 8.83 5.41
CA VAL A 252 1.54 7.50 5.37
C VAL A 252 1.26 7.11 3.92
N HIS A 253 2.36 6.88 3.20
CA HIS A 253 2.38 6.71 1.75
C HIS A 253 1.37 5.65 1.30
N ASP A 254 1.51 4.43 1.80
CA ASP A 254 0.73 3.27 1.37
C ASP A 254 -0.72 3.33 1.82
N ALA A 255 -0.97 3.87 3.03
CA ALA A 255 -2.33 4.03 3.52
C ALA A 255 -3.11 5.09 2.74
N VAL A 256 -2.43 6.11 2.17
CA VAL A 256 -3.05 7.04 1.21
C VAL A 256 -3.43 6.30 -0.07
N ALA A 257 -2.54 5.48 -0.63
CA ALA A 257 -2.83 4.68 -1.81
C ALA A 257 -3.96 3.68 -1.55
N ALA A 258 -3.96 3.03 -0.39
CA ALA A 258 -5.05 2.15 0.03
C ALA A 258 -6.39 2.89 0.11
N GLY A 259 -6.42 4.09 0.71
CA GLY A 259 -7.62 4.92 0.79
C GLY A 259 -8.16 5.37 -0.56
N VAL A 260 -7.27 5.65 -1.52
CA VAL A 260 -7.63 5.94 -2.92
C VAL A 260 -8.15 4.69 -3.61
N ALA A 261 -7.49 3.54 -3.46
CA ALA A 261 -7.87 2.27 -4.09
C ALA A 261 -9.27 1.82 -3.67
N VAL A 262 -9.62 1.98 -2.38
CA VAL A 262 -10.95 1.62 -1.87
C VAL A 262 -11.99 2.72 -2.05
N GLY A 263 -11.61 3.89 -2.60
CA GLY A 263 -12.50 5.02 -2.90
C GLY A 263 -12.95 5.82 -1.67
N GLU A 264 -12.34 5.65 -0.49
CA GLU A 264 -12.65 6.46 0.70
C GLU A 264 -11.93 7.83 0.65
N LEU A 265 -10.76 7.89 0.04
CA LEU A 265 -10.05 9.13 -0.24
C LEU A 265 -10.28 9.56 -1.69
N THR A 266 -10.90 10.73 -1.86
CA THR A 266 -11.27 11.24 -3.18
C THR A 266 -10.20 12.21 -3.69
N PRO A 267 -9.60 11.95 -4.86
CA PRO A 267 -8.71 12.90 -5.49
C PRO A 267 -9.41 14.20 -5.89
N SER A 268 -8.85 15.35 -5.52
CA SER A 268 -9.27 16.66 -6.00
C SER A 268 -8.48 17.12 -7.23
N ASP A 269 -7.27 16.58 -7.43
CA ASP A 269 -6.47 16.74 -8.64
C ASP A 269 -5.88 15.39 -9.04
N ALA A 270 -6.28 14.88 -10.21
CA ALA A 270 -5.83 13.59 -10.71
C ALA A 270 -5.86 13.56 -12.26
N PRO A 271 -4.93 14.27 -12.91
CA PRO A 271 -4.85 14.31 -14.38
C PRO A 271 -4.46 12.94 -14.96
N GLN A 272 -4.84 12.71 -16.21
CA GLN A 272 -4.28 11.66 -17.04
C GLN A 272 -2.94 12.11 -17.59
N LEU A 273 -1.86 11.46 -17.19
CA LEU A 273 -0.51 11.77 -17.59
C LEU A 273 0.11 10.61 -18.38
N ALA A 274 0.69 10.92 -19.52
CA ALA A 274 1.53 9.97 -20.26
C ALA A 274 2.92 10.00 -19.61
N LEU A 275 3.26 8.97 -18.86
CA LEU A 275 4.49 8.90 -18.08
C LEU A 275 5.46 7.88 -18.67
N ARG A 276 6.74 8.25 -18.69
CA ARG A 276 7.86 7.36 -18.98
C ARG A 276 8.67 7.14 -17.71
N VAL A 277 9.05 5.90 -17.48
CA VAL A 277 10.00 5.49 -16.44
C VAL A 277 11.39 5.34 -17.09
N ASP A 278 12.41 6.01 -16.58
CA ASP A 278 13.79 5.81 -17.01
C ASP A 278 14.47 4.65 -16.27
N LEU A 279 15.72 4.33 -16.63
CA LEU A 279 16.45 3.21 -16.05
C LEU A 279 16.82 3.38 -14.57
N GLU A 280 16.70 4.59 -14.04
CA GLU A 280 16.93 4.92 -12.63
C GLU A 280 15.61 5.09 -11.85
N GLY A 281 14.46 4.85 -12.50
CA GLY A 281 13.15 4.96 -11.88
C GLY A 281 12.59 6.38 -11.81
N ALA A 282 13.19 7.34 -12.52
CA ALA A 282 12.61 8.67 -12.59
C ALA A 282 11.41 8.70 -13.54
N LEU A 283 10.34 9.35 -13.11
CA LEU A 283 9.15 9.59 -13.92
C LEU A 283 9.28 10.91 -14.68
N SER A 284 8.84 10.91 -15.92
CA SER A 284 8.75 12.11 -16.74
C SER A 284 7.49 12.10 -17.61
N GLU A 285 6.84 13.25 -17.77
CA GLU A 285 5.74 13.40 -18.71
C GLU A 285 6.29 13.35 -20.14
N ASP A 286 5.79 12.39 -20.93
CA ASP A 286 6.21 12.17 -22.32
C ASP A 286 5.00 11.77 -23.16
N ALA A 287 4.55 12.67 -24.01
CA ALA A 287 3.40 12.48 -24.90
C ALA A 287 3.55 11.27 -25.85
N SER A 288 4.76 10.73 -25.99
CA SER A 288 5.02 9.50 -26.76
C SER A 288 4.98 8.21 -25.94
N ALA A 289 4.71 8.28 -24.63
CA ALA A 289 4.55 7.10 -23.80
C ALA A 289 3.37 6.23 -24.28
N PRO A 290 3.45 4.89 -24.13
CA PRO A 290 2.49 3.98 -24.73
C PRO A 290 1.09 4.06 -24.12
N SER A 291 0.97 4.57 -22.89
CA SER A 291 -0.29 4.69 -22.16
C SER A 291 -0.30 5.93 -21.29
N SER A 292 -1.47 6.30 -20.79
CA SER A 292 -1.61 7.32 -19.75
C SER A 292 -2.11 6.70 -18.46
N VAL A 293 -1.65 7.23 -17.33
CA VAL A 293 -2.07 6.84 -15.99
C VAL A 293 -2.79 8.01 -15.32
N ARG A 294 -3.74 7.71 -14.44
CA ARG A 294 -4.35 8.70 -13.58
C ARG A 294 -3.42 8.99 -12.40
N ALA A 295 -2.70 10.11 -12.43
CA ALA A 295 -1.78 10.50 -11.37
C ALA A 295 -2.48 11.36 -10.31
N VAL A 296 -2.60 10.88 -9.09
CA VAL A 296 -3.22 11.59 -7.97
C VAL A 296 -2.23 12.60 -7.40
N LEU A 297 -2.50 13.89 -7.57
CA LEU A 297 -1.61 14.97 -7.12
C LEU A 297 -2.13 15.69 -5.87
N ALA A 298 -3.44 15.61 -5.60
CA ALA A 298 -4.05 16.16 -4.40
C ALA A 298 -5.32 15.39 -4.01
N LEU A 299 -5.66 15.43 -2.71
CA LEU A 299 -6.92 14.91 -2.17
C LEU A 299 -7.85 16.05 -1.75
N ASP A 300 -9.16 15.77 -1.68
CA ASP A 300 -10.20 16.73 -1.26
C ASP A 300 -10.14 17.04 0.26
N ARG A 301 -9.46 16.20 1.04
CA ARG A 301 -9.33 16.32 2.50
C ARG A 301 -8.05 15.64 3.02
N PRO A 302 -7.61 16.01 4.24
CA PRO A 302 -6.48 15.32 4.89
C PRO A 302 -6.76 13.83 5.08
N ALA A 303 -5.82 12.97 4.65
CA ALA A 303 -5.96 11.52 4.75
C ALA A 303 -5.70 10.99 6.18
N GLY A 304 -4.74 11.55 6.91
CA GLY A 304 -4.37 11.07 8.25
C GLY A 304 -5.55 10.85 9.19
N PRO A 305 -6.44 11.83 9.40
CA PRO A 305 -7.63 11.66 10.25
C PRO A 305 -8.62 10.59 9.75
N VAL A 306 -8.71 10.37 8.43
CA VAL A 306 -9.57 9.33 7.84
C VAL A 306 -8.98 7.96 8.13
N ILE A 307 -7.68 7.78 7.85
CA ILE A 307 -6.93 6.55 8.07
C ILE A 307 -6.96 6.16 9.54
N LEU A 308 -6.60 7.10 10.43
CA LEU A 308 -6.61 6.87 11.88
C LEU A 308 -7.97 6.41 12.39
N ARG A 309 -9.04 7.13 12.02
CA ARG A 309 -10.40 6.78 12.43
C ARG A 309 -10.80 5.39 11.97
N ARG A 310 -10.41 5.02 10.76
CA ARG A 310 -10.72 3.70 10.19
C ARG A 310 -10.02 2.61 10.98
N ILE A 311 -8.72 2.74 11.21
CA ILE A 311 -7.93 1.77 11.99
C ILE A 311 -8.51 1.62 13.40
N LEU A 312 -8.79 2.72 14.10
CA LEU A 312 -9.37 2.71 15.45
C LEU A 312 -10.77 2.07 15.50
N GLY A 313 -11.45 1.93 14.37
CA GLY A 313 -12.72 1.20 14.24
C GLY A 313 -12.58 -0.32 14.16
N LEU A 314 -11.37 -0.85 14.03
CA LEU A 314 -11.08 -2.27 14.07
C LEU A 314 -11.18 -2.77 15.52
N ALA A 315 -12.13 -3.64 15.80
CA ALA A 315 -12.44 -4.15 17.13
C ALA A 315 -12.14 -5.65 17.25
#